data_909f131bb504ba9a1467415a27596af7
#
_entry.id   909f131bb504ba9a1467415a27596af7
#
_cell.length_a   1.000
_cell.length_b   1.000
_cell.length_c   1.000
_cell.angle_alpha   90.00
_cell.angle_beta   90.00
_cell.angle_gamma   90.00
#
_symmetry.space_group_name_H-M   'P 1'
#
loop_
_entity.id
_entity.type
_entity.pdbx_description
1 polymer ?
#
loop_
_entity_poly.entity_id
_entity_poly.type
_entity_poly.pdbx_seq_one_letter_code
_entity_poly.pdbx_strand_id
1 'polypeptide(L)'
;DTVTEAPLAIALAREGGIGVIHKNMSIAEQAAHVRKVKRAENGMIYDPITISKDDTVGDALALMKENKIGGIPVVAPDQHLIGIVTNRDLRFQRDMNRKIDEVMTKEGLVTTHNSDLQRAADILLRNKIEKLPVVDADGKLVGLITYKDITKVQDHPNACKDAKGRLRVAAGVGITPDVMDRVKALVDEDVDAVVLDTAHGLSLIH
;
A
#
# COMPACT_ATOMS: atom_id res chain seq x y z
N ASP A 1 7.55 19.98 18.45
CA ASP A 1 7.96 18.60 18.58
C ASP A 1 8.22 17.95 17.23
N THR A 2 9.20 17.05 17.18
CA THR A 2 9.70 16.41 15.95
C THR A 2 9.88 14.90 16.13
N VAL A 3 9.17 14.28 17.11
CA VAL A 3 9.43 12.90 17.53
C VAL A 3 8.63 11.90 16.70
N THR A 4 7.34 12.16 16.49
CA THR A 4 6.46 11.18 15.83
C THR A 4 6.40 11.43 14.33
N GLU A 5 7.11 10.58 13.60
CA GLU A 5 7.07 10.45 12.17
C GLU A 5 6.52 9.06 11.77
N ALA A 6 6.45 8.74 10.48
CA ALA A 6 5.87 7.50 10.00
C ALA A 6 6.45 6.22 10.67
N PRO A 7 7.77 6.06 10.91
CA PRO A 7 8.28 4.85 11.55
C PRO A 7 7.72 4.63 12.96
N LEU A 8 7.69 5.68 13.79
CA LEU A 8 7.13 5.59 15.14
C LEU A 8 5.62 5.42 15.11
N ALA A 9 4.91 6.13 14.24
CA ALA A 9 3.45 5.99 14.09
C ALA A 9 3.06 4.56 13.68
N ILE A 10 3.83 3.92 12.78
CA ILE A 10 3.64 2.51 12.40
C ILE A 10 3.86 1.60 13.62
N ALA A 11 4.94 1.79 14.36
CA ALA A 11 5.22 0.98 15.55
C ALA A 11 4.11 1.08 16.59
N LEU A 12 3.64 2.31 16.89
CA LEU A 12 2.53 2.54 17.81
C LEU A 12 1.23 1.88 17.33
N ALA A 13 0.91 2.00 16.04
CA ALA A 13 -0.32 1.42 15.49
C ALA A 13 -0.28 -0.12 15.52
N ARG A 14 0.88 -0.74 15.36
CA ARG A 14 1.08 -2.19 15.50
C ARG A 14 0.76 -2.70 16.90
N GLU A 15 1.07 -1.91 17.90
CA GLU A 15 0.80 -2.23 19.31
C GLU A 15 -0.60 -1.78 19.78
N GLY A 16 -1.49 -1.41 18.85
CA GLY A 16 -2.88 -1.05 19.16
C GLY A 16 -3.09 0.44 19.49
N GLY A 17 -2.05 1.26 19.41
CA GLY A 17 -2.12 2.71 19.60
C GLY A 17 -2.40 3.48 18.31
N ILE A 18 -2.30 4.80 18.37
CA ILE A 18 -2.34 5.69 17.22
C ILE A 18 -1.22 6.72 17.33
N GLY A 19 -0.40 6.84 16.28
CA GLY A 19 0.65 7.86 16.20
C GLY A 19 0.09 9.17 15.67
N VAL A 20 0.52 10.29 16.27
CA VAL A 20 0.17 11.65 15.79
C VAL A 20 1.38 12.24 15.08
N ILE A 21 1.36 12.32 13.76
CA ILE A 21 2.44 12.92 12.97
C ILE A 21 2.54 14.42 13.30
N HIS A 22 3.73 14.86 13.69
CA HIS A 22 3.94 16.26 14.09
C HIS A 22 3.80 17.23 12.90
N LYS A 23 3.49 18.50 13.22
CA LYS A 23 3.26 19.57 12.23
C LYS A 23 4.51 20.35 11.80
N ASN A 24 5.66 20.08 12.43
CA ASN A 24 6.90 20.81 12.17
C ASN A 24 7.62 20.32 10.90
N MET A 25 6.89 20.36 9.80
CA MET A 25 7.34 19.99 8.46
C MET A 25 6.40 20.61 7.41
N SER A 26 6.76 20.57 6.15
CA SER A 26 5.91 21.02 5.07
C SER A 26 4.61 20.21 4.97
N ILE A 27 3.58 20.78 4.34
CA ILE A 27 2.30 20.08 4.09
C ILE A 27 2.53 18.77 3.32
N ALA A 28 3.34 18.83 2.27
CA ALA A 28 3.65 17.68 1.43
C ALA A 28 4.39 16.55 2.18
N GLU A 29 5.33 16.92 3.06
CA GLU A 29 6.06 15.95 3.90
C GLU A 29 5.15 15.29 4.91
N GLN A 30 4.28 16.06 5.59
CA GLN A 30 3.34 15.49 6.56
C GLN A 30 2.35 14.53 5.89
N ALA A 31 1.81 14.91 4.73
CA ALA A 31 0.95 14.05 3.91
C ALA A 31 1.69 12.77 3.46
N ALA A 32 2.97 12.89 3.06
CA ALA A 32 3.79 11.73 2.72
C ALA A 32 4.00 10.77 3.90
N HIS A 33 4.16 11.29 5.13
CA HIS A 33 4.22 10.46 6.33
C HIS A 33 2.90 9.73 6.60
N VAL A 34 1.74 10.39 6.45
CA VAL A 34 0.42 9.75 6.56
C VAL A 34 0.28 8.64 5.53
N ARG A 35 0.58 8.93 4.25
CA ARG A 35 0.59 7.93 3.16
C ARG A 35 1.46 6.72 3.49
N LYS A 36 2.64 6.93 4.06
CA LYS A 36 3.57 5.87 4.44
C LYS A 36 3.00 4.97 5.53
N VAL A 37 2.30 5.53 6.53
CA VAL A 37 1.61 4.74 7.56
C VAL A 37 0.46 3.95 6.95
N LYS A 38 -0.38 4.59 6.15
CA LYS A 38 -1.52 3.94 5.47
C LYS A 38 -1.10 2.79 4.54
N ARG A 39 0.10 2.86 3.97
CA ARG A 39 0.66 1.80 3.10
C ARG A 39 1.48 0.74 3.83
N ALA A 40 1.80 0.92 5.12
CA ALA A 40 2.70 0.02 5.85
C ALA A 40 2.12 -1.37 6.09
N GLU A 41 0.81 -1.45 6.34
CA GLU A 41 0.08 -2.70 6.52
C GLU A 41 -1.30 -2.59 5.85
N ASN A 42 -1.36 -3.06 4.65
CA ASN A 42 -2.60 -3.33 3.95
C ASN A 42 -2.76 -4.84 3.85
N GLY A 43 -3.90 -5.37 4.25
CA GLY A 43 -4.21 -6.76 3.96
C GLY A 43 -4.32 -7.01 2.44
N MET A 44 -4.63 -5.96 1.67
CA MET A 44 -4.61 -5.92 0.21
C MET A 44 -3.99 -4.61 -0.26
N ILE A 45 -3.11 -4.68 -1.23
CA ILE A 45 -2.58 -3.51 -1.91
C ILE A 45 -3.65 -3.05 -2.91
N TYR A 46 -4.32 -1.94 -2.62
CA TYR A 46 -5.22 -1.27 -3.55
C TYR A 46 -4.36 -0.50 -4.56
N ASP A 47 -4.75 -0.50 -5.83
CA ASP A 47 -3.99 0.14 -6.91
C ASP A 47 -2.50 -0.32 -6.95
N PRO A 48 -2.25 -1.62 -7.19
CA PRO A 48 -0.91 -2.15 -7.28
C PRO A 48 -0.19 -1.60 -8.52
N ILE A 49 1.14 -1.50 -8.45
CA ILE A 49 1.96 -1.19 -9.61
C ILE A 49 1.74 -2.28 -10.65
N THR A 50 1.45 -1.86 -11.86
CA THR A 50 1.19 -2.73 -13.01
C THR A 50 2.18 -2.48 -14.14
N ILE A 51 2.26 -3.41 -15.09
CA ILE A 51 3.10 -3.31 -16.27
C ILE A 51 2.31 -3.80 -17.51
N SER A 52 2.65 -3.29 -18.68
CA SER A 52 2.08 -3.74 -19.94
C SER A 52 2.78 -5.02 -20.43
N LYS A 53 2.07 -5.85 -21.17
CA LYS A 53 2.66 -7.00 -21.88
C LYS A 53 3.73 -6.60 -22.89
N ASP A 54 3.62 -5.37 -23.43
CA ASP A 54 4.51 -4.82 -24.46
C ASP A 54 5.77 -4.17 -23.87
N ASP A 55 5.85 -4.01 -22.55
CA ASP A 55 7.05 -3.56 -21.85
C ASP A 55 8.12 -4.65 -21.85
N THR A 56 9.32 -4.31 -21.36
CA THR A 56 10.48 -5.21 -21.42
C THR A 56 10.81 -5.80 -20.04
N VAL A 57 11.61 -6.86 -20.03
CA VAL A 57 12.22 -7.43 -18.81
C VAL A 57 13.00 -6.37 -18.05
N GLY A 58 13.73 -5.48 -18.76
CA GLY A 58 14.45 -4.38 -18.16
C GLY A 58 13.55 -3.40 -17.41
N ASP A 59 12.41 -3.05 -17.98
CA ASP A 59 11.42 -2.17 -17.36
C ASP A 59 10.83 -2.81 -16.09
N ALA A 60 10.49 -4.10 -16.15
CA ALA A 60 9.98 -4.82 -14.98
C ALA A 60 11.00 -4.87 -13.84
N LEU A 61 12.28 -5.15 -14.15
CA LEU A 61 13.34 -5.18 -13.14
C LEU A 61 13.59 -3.80 -12.52
N ALA A 62 13.53 -2.73 -13.33
CA ALA A 62 13.63 -1.35 -12.84
C ALA A 62 12.50 -1.01 -11.89
N LEU A 63 11.23 -1.29 -12.25
CA LEU A 63 10.06 -1.08 -11.41
C LEU A 63 10.13 -1.89 -10.10
N MET A 64 10.56 -3.16 -10.18
CA MET A 64 10.71 -4.01 -8.99
C MET A 64 11.76 -3.46 -8.03
N LYS A 65 12.90 -2.98 -8.56
CA LYS A 65 14.00 -2.42 -7.77
C LYS A 65 13.60 -1.11 -7.10
N GLU A 66 13.03 -0.18 -7.88
CA GLU A 66 12.61 1.15 -7.40
C GLU A 66 11.57 1.03 -6.29
N ASN A 67 10.57 0.17 -6.49
CA ASN A 67 9.45 0.02 -5.56
C ASN A 67 9.67 -1.08 -4.51
N LYS A 68 10.81 -1.79 -4.53
CA LYS A 68 11.15 -2.90 -3.61
C LYS A 68 10.08 -4.00 -3.59
N ILE A 69 9.54 -4.33 -4.76
CA ILE A 69 8.51 -5.36 -4.95
C ILE A 69 9.07 -6.55 -5.72
N GLY A 70 8.52 -7.74 -5.49
CA GLY A 70 9.01 -8.98 -6.11
C GLY A 70 8.04 -9.58 -7.13
N GLY A 71 7.09 -8.80 -7.64
CA GLY A 71 6.19 -9.20 -8.72
C GLY A 71 5.17 -8.13 -9.03
N ILE A 72 4.78 -8.08 -10.29
CA ILE A 72 3.97 -7.02 -10.87
C ILE A 72 2.85 -7.68 -11.69
N PRO A 73 1.56 -7.37 -11.43
CA PRO A 73 0.47 -7.76 -12.31
C PRO A 73 0.64 -7.14 -13.70
N VAL A 74 0.34 -7.92 -14.72
CA VAL A 74 0.37 -7.47 -16.12
C VAL A 74 -1.07 -7.23 -16.55
N VAL A 75 -1.34 -6.01 -17.02
CA VAL A 75 -2.69 -5.60 -17.40
C VAL A 75 -2.76 -5.13 -18.85
N ALA A 76 -3.93 -5.31 -19.46
CA ALA A 76 -4.27 -4.69 -20.73
C ALA A 76 -4.59 -3.19 -20.54
N PRO A 77 -4.69 -2.38 -21.61
CA PRO A 77 -4.99 -0.95 -21.52
C PRO A 77 -6.32 -0.61 -20.81
N ASP A 78 -7.26 -1.53 -20.81
CA ASP A 78 -8.56 -1.43 -20.15
C ASP A 78 -8.56 -1.96 -18.69
N GLN A 79 -7.36 -2.20 -18.12
CA GLN A 79 -7.12 -2.72 -16.77
C GLN A 79 -7.50 -4.19 -16.56
N HIS A 80 -7.86 -4.96 -17.60
CA HIS A 80 -8.02 -6.41 -17.45
C HIS A 80 -6.69 -7.07 -17.10
N LEU A 81 -6.74 -7.96 -16.11
CA LEU A 81 -5.58 -8.76 -15.70
C LEU A 81 -5.30 -9.83 -16.75
N ILE A 82 -4.11 -9.81 -17.36
CA ILE A 82 -3.69 -10.75 -18.40
C ILE A 82 -2.54 -11.67 -17.98
N GLY A 83 -1.87 -11.36 -16.88
CA GLY A 83 -0.77 -12.16 -16.37
C GLY A 83 -0.16 -11.58 -15.10
N ILE A 84 0.90 -12.23 -14.66
CA ILE A 84 1.76 -11.73 -13.58
C ILE A 84 3.22 -12.04 -13.93
N VAL A 85 4.13 -11.10 -13.65
CA VAL A 85 5.57 -11.31 -13.73
C VAL A 85 6.19 -11.20 -12.34
N THR A 86 7.05 -12.13 -11.97
CA THR A 86 7.66 -12.21 -10.66
C THR A 86 9.18 -12.34 -10.75
N ASN A 87 9.88 -12.13 -9.64
CA ASN A 87 11.33 -12.37 -9.56
C ASN A 87 11.72 -13.80 -10.01
N ARG A 88 10.84 -14.78 -9.87
CA ARG A 88 11.07 -16.16 -10.33
C ARG A 88 11.14 -16.21 -11.84
N ASP A 89 10.25 -15.53 -12.53
CA ASP A 89 10.16 -15.50 -13.99
C ASP A 89 11.35 -14.75 -14.61
N LEU A 90 11.84 -13.72 -13.91
CA LEU A 90 12.93 -12.85 -14.40
C LEU A 90 14.33 -13.29 -13.99
N ARG A 91 14.48 -14.19 -13.00
CA ARG A 91 15.78 -14.56 -12.38
C ARG A 91 16.84 -14.98 -13.38
N PHE A 92 16.47 -15.67 -14.43
CA PHE A 92 17.39 -16.24 -15.40
C PHE A 92 17.33 -15.55 -16.77
N GLN A 93 16.57 -14.46 -16.88
CA GLN A 93 16.51 -13.69 -18.13
C GLN A 93 17.80 -12.91 -18.33
N ARG A 94 18.41 -13.08 -19.50
CA ARG A 94 19.64 -12.37 -19.89
C ARG A 94 19.37 -11.24 -20.88
N ASP A 95 18.32 -11.38 -21.66
CA ASP A 95 17.88 -10.37 -22.62
C ASP A 95 16.90 -9.40 -21.95
N MET A 96 17.37 -8.19 -21.67
CA MET A 96 16.59 -7.14 -21.05
C MET A 96 15.53 -6.54 -21.98
N ASN A 97 15.68 -6.71 -23.29
CA ASN A 97 14.73 -6.19 -24.28
C ASN A 97 13.59 -7.18 -24.59
N ARG A 98 13.64 -8.37 -24.01
CA ARG A 98 12.59 -9.38 -24.16
C ARG A 98 11.26 -8.86 -23.62
N LYS A 99 10.16 -9.13 -24.33
CA LYS A 99 8.83 -8.64 -23.96
C LYS A 99 8.28 -9.40 -22.75
N ILE A 100 7.53 -8.68 -21.90
CA ILE A 100 6.86 -9.25 -20.74
C ILE A 100 5.89 -10.35 -21.15
N ASP A 101 5.22 -10.19 -22.27
CA ASP A 101 4.31 -11.19 -22.85
C ASP A 101 4.94 -12.59 -23.02
N GLU A 102 6.24 -12.66 -23.25
CA GLU A 102 6.96 -13.91 -23.46
C GLU A 102 7.43 -14.60 -22.17
N VAL A 103 7.49 -13.86 -21.06
CA VAL A 103 8.06 -14.33 -19.79
C VAL A 103 7.07 -14.36 -18.63
N MET A 104 5.95 -13.65 -18.75
CA MET A 104 4.92 -13.62 -17.70
C MET A 104 4.19 -14.95 -17.55
N THR A 105 3.67 -15.23 -16.38
CA THR A 105 2.74 -16.33 -16.14
C THR A 105 1.35 -15.90 -16.63
N LYS A 106 0.83 -16.58 -17.66
CA LYS A 106 -0.51 -16.40 -18.25
C LYS A 106 -1.42 -17.58 -17.91
N GLU A 107 -0.92 -18.80 -18.13
CA GLU A 107 -1.65 -20.03 -17.91
C GLU A 107 -1.65 -20.38 -16.42
N GLY A 108 -2.82 -20.83 -15.93
CA GLY A 108 -2.96 -21.17 -14.51
C GLY A 108 -2.90 -19.95 -13.58
N LEU A 109 -3.16 -18.74 -14.07
CA LEU A 109 -3.20 -17.54 -13.27
C LEU A 109 -4.31 -17.65 -12.22
N VAL A 110 -3.89 -17.68 -10.95
CA VAL A 110 -4.81 -17.77 -9.82
C VAL A 110 -5.21 -16.37 -9.38
N THR A 111 -6.52 -16.12 -9.31
CA THR A 111 -7.09 -14.85 -8.89
C THR A 111 -8.18 -15.05 -7.83
N THR A 112 -8.60 -13.97 -7.19
CA THR A 112 -9.77 -13.96 -6.31
C THR A 112 -10.61 -12.71 -6.56
N HIS A 113 -11.89 -12.79 -6.24
CA HIS A 113 -12.81 -11.65 -6.23
C HIS A 113 -13.05 -11.10 -4.82
N ASN A 114 -12.38 -11.67 -3.82
CA ASN A 114 -12.60 -11.35 -2.42
C ASN A 114 -11.32 -10.86 -1.76
N SER A 115 -11.43 -9.84 -0.93
CA SER A 115 -10.36 -9.30 -0.10
C SER A 115 -10.24 -9.99 1.28
N ASP A 116 -10.97 -11.07 1.53
CA ASP A 116 -10.86 -11.87 2.74
C ASP A 116 -9.46 -12.52 2.82
N LEU A 117 -8.69 -12.08 3.79
CA LEU A 117 -7.29 -12.50 3.96
C LEU A 117 -7.14 -13.96 4.36
N GLN A 118 -8.11 -14.51 5.11
CA GLN A 118 -8.06 -15.92 5.50
C GLN A 118 -8.22 -16.82 4.28
N ARG A 119 -9.21 -16.51 3.44
CA ARG A 119 -9.44 -17.21 2.19
C ARG A 119 -8.27 -17.02 1.20
N ALA A 120 -7.70 -15.82 1.15
CA ALA A 120 -6.52 -15.54 0.35
C ALA A 120 -5.31 -16.37 0.81
N ALA A 121 -5.10 -16.53 2.12
CA ALA A 121 -4.06 -17.37 2.67
C ALA A 121 -4.18 -18.84 2.22
N ASP A 122 -5.40 -19.39 2.26
CA ASP A 122 -5.66 -20.77 1.80
C ASP A 122 -5.38 -20.93 0.30
N ILE A 123 -5.75 -19.93 -0.52
CA ILE A 123 -5.50 -19.93 -1.96
C ILE A 123 -3.99 -19.89 -2.23
N LEU A 124 -3.25 -18.98 -1.59
CA LEU A 124 -1.80 -18.85 -1.73
C LEU A 124 -1.09 -20.15 -1.35
N LEU A 125 -1.48 -20.77 -0.23
CA LEU A 125 -0.90 -22.01 0.26
C LEU A 125 -1.16 -23.19 -0.69
N ARG A 126 -2.42 -23.40 -1.10
CA ARG A 126 -2.82 -24.49 -1.99
C ARG A 126 -2.12 -24.43 -3.34
N ASN A 127 -1.96 -23.21 -3.87
CA ASN A 127 -1.34 -23.01 -5.19
C ASN A 127 0.17 -22.78 -5.12
N LYS A 128 0.76 -22.73 -3.90
CA LYS A 128 2.20 -22.46 -3.67
C LYS A 128 2.68 -21.16 -4.35
N ILE A 129 1.85 -20.12 -4.30
CA ILE A 129 2.14 -18.80 -4.83
C ILE A 129 2.26 -17.77 -3.70
N GLU A 130 2.99 -16.68 -3.95
CA GLU A 130 3.22 -15.62 -2.96
C GLU A 130 2.38 -14.37 -3.21
N LYS A 131 1.72 -14.31 -4.35
CA LYS A 131 0.96 -13.15 -4.81
C LYS A 131 -0.35 -13.58 -5.43
N LEU A 132 -1.42 -12.96 -5.00
CA LEU A 132 -2.78 -13.26 -5.43
C LEU A 132 -3.44 -11.98 -5.94
N PRO A 133 -3.56 -11.80 -7.26
CA PRO A 133 -4.32 -10.69 -7.82
C PRO A 133 -5.80 -10.79 -7.44
N VAL A 134 -6.38 -9.65 -7.09
CA VAL A 134 -7.80 -9.47 -6.83
C VAL A 134 -8.42 -8.77 -8.02
N VAL A 135 -9.45 -9.36 -8.59
CA VAL A 135 -10.14 -8.83 -9.77
C VAL A 135 -11.63 -8.62 -9.46
N ASP A 136 -12.25 -7.69 -10.18
CA ASP A 136 -13.71 -7.50 -10.15
C ASP A 136 -14.45 -8.55 -11.00
N ALA A 137 -15.78 -8.39 -11.11
CA ALA A 137 -16.63 -9.28 -11.90
C ALA A 137 -16.31 -9.26 -13.40
N ASP A 138 -15.74 -8.18 -13.89
CA ASP A 138 -15.34 -8.01 -15.28
C ASP A 138 -13.89 -8.50 -15.55
N GLY A 139 -13.17 -8.96 -14.53
CA GLY A 139 -11.78 -9.41 -14.64
C GLY A 139 -10.74 -8.29 -14.60
N LYS A 140 -11.13 -7.07 -14.23
CA LYS A 140 -10.20 -5.95 -14.04
C LYS A 140 -9.50 -6.04 -12.70
N LEU A 141 -8.23 -5.67 -12.68
CA LEU A 141 -7.42 -5.68 -11.48
C LEU A 141 -7.90 -4.59 -10.50
N VAL A 142 -8.27 -4.99 -9.29
CA VAL A 142 -8.66 -4.07 -8.19
C VAL A 142 -7.68 -4.09 -7.03
N GLY A 143 -6.81 -5.11 -6.96
CA GLY A 143 -5.82 -5.19 -5.89
C GLY A 143 -4.87 -6.37 -6.02
N LEU A 144 -3.94 -6.44 -5.07
CA LEU A 144 -2.97 -7.52 -4.96
C LEU A 144 -2.80 -7.89 -3.49
N ILE A 145 -2.98 -9.17 -3.16
CA ILE A 145 -2.69 -9.72 -1.84
C ILE A 145 -1.36 -10.48 -1.92
N THR A 146 -0.46 -10.23 -0.97
CA THR A 146 0.80 -10.97 -0.89
C THR A 146 0.88 -11.80 0.38
N TYR A 147 1.67 -12.87 0.35
CA TYR A 147 1.94 -13.67 1.54
C TYR A 147 2.49 -12.83 2.70
N LYS A 148 3.34 -11.82 2.39
CA LYS A 148 3.89 -10.91 3.40
C LYS A 148 2.81 -10.09 4.11
N ASP A 149 1.74 -9.71 3.41
CA ASP A 149 0.66 -8.92 4.00
C ASP A 149 -0.17 -9.77 4.97
N ILE A 150 -0.33 -11.06 4.65
CA ILE A 150 -1.02 -12.02 5.53
C ILE A 150 -0.20 -12.28 6.80
N THR A 151 1.12 -12.52 6.68
CA THR A 151 1.97 -12.76 7.86
C THR A 151 2.04 -11.56 8.78
N LYS A 152 2.12 -10.33 8.25
CA LYS A 152 2.08 -9.10 9.05
C LYS A 152 0.80 -8.97 9.89
N VAL A 153 -0.34 -9.41 9.37
CA VAL A 153 -1.61 -9.40 10.13
C VAL A 153 -1.54 -10.39 11.31
N GLN A 154 -0.88 -11.54 11.12
CA GLN A 154 -0.70 -12.52 12.18
C GLN A 154 0.32 -12.07 13.24
N ASP A 155 1.38 -11.37 12.82
CA ASP A 155 2.42 -10.84 13.72
C ASP A 155 1.90 -9.74 14.65
N HIS A 156 0.89 -8.97 14.21
CA HIS A 156 0.32 -7.84 14.97
C HIS A 156 -1.22 -7.94 15.08
N PRO A 157 -1.75 -8.93 15.84
CA PRO A 157 -3.20 -9.18 15.92
C PRO A 157 -3.98 -8.03 16.57
N ASN A 158 -3.33 -7.23 17.41
CA ASN A 158 -3.94 -6.10 18.11
C ASN A 158 -3.73 -4.75 17.40
N ALA A 159 -3.15 -4.75 16.18
CA ALA A 159 -2.86 -3.51 15.47
C ALA A 159 -4.11 -2.64 15.27
N CYS A 160 -3.95 -1.34 15.52
CA CYS A 160 -5.01 -0.35 15.36
C CYS A 160 -5.27 -0.09 13.88
N LYS A 161 -6.31 -0.72 13.33
CA LYS A 161 -6.64 -0.71 11.90
C LYS A 161 -7.99 -0.06 11.61
N ASP A 162 -8.09 0.54 10.42
CA ASP A 162 -9.34 1.03 9.88
C ASP A 162 -10.18 -0.11 9.24
N ALA A 163 -11.38 0.21 8.74
CA ALA A 163 -12.27 -0.76 8.11
C ALA A 163 -11.69 -1.41 6.84
N LYS A 164 -10.66 -0.82 6.23
CA LYS A 164 -9.93 -1.35 5.08
C LYS A 164 -8.69 -2.17 5.48
N GLY A 165 -8.48 -2.41 6.80
CA GLY A 165 -7.33 -3.16 7.33
C GLY A 165 -6.01 -2.39 7.33
N ARG A 166 -6.01 -1.07 7.09
CA ARG A 166 -4.82 -0.21 7.10
C ARG A 166 -4.57 0.36 8.49
N LEU A 167 -3.32 0.55 8.87
CA LEU A 167 -2.97 1.18 10.14
C LEU A 167 -3.59 2.57 10.27
N ARG A 168 -4.11 2.87 11.46
CA ARG A 168 -4.63 4.20 11.77
C ARG A 168 -3.52 5.16 12.12
N VAL A 169 -3.69 6.42 11.69
CA VAL A 169 -2.74 7.50 11.93
C VAL A 169 -3.48 8.81 12.15
N ALA A 170 -3.00 9.61 13.08
CA ALA A 170 -3.44 10.98 13.27
C ALA A 170 -2.36 11.97 12.83
N ALA A 171 -2.71 13.22 12.61
CA ALA A 171 -1.77 14.29 12.28
C ALA A 171 -2.09 15.56 13.10
N GLY A 172 -1.05 16.18 13.65
CA GLY A 172 -1.12 17.44 14.33
C GLY A 172 -1.24 18.61 13.35
N VAL A 173 -2.11 19.57 13.64
CA VAL A 173 -2.23 20.82 12.90
C VAL A 173 -2.28 22.00 13.87
N GLY A 174 -1.79 23.17 13.44
CA GLY A 174 -1.88 24.42 14.19
C GLY A 174 -3.00 25.31 13.68
N ILE A 175 -3.17 26.46 14.31
CA ILE A 175 -4.04 27.54 13.83
C ILE A 175 -3.16 28.49 13.00
N THR A 176 -2.90 28.13 11.75
CA THR A 176 -2.10 28.91 10.80
C THR A 176 -2.94 29.24 9.57
N PRO A 177 -2.60 30.28 8.79
CA PRO A 177 -3.37 30.64 7.59
C PRO A 177 -3.52 29.50 6.58
N ASP A 178 -2.56 28.58 6.53
CA ASP A 178 -2.51 27.41 5.63
C ASP A 178 -3.14 26.14 6.20
N VAL A 179 -3.81 26.22 7.36
CA VAL A 179 -4.36 25.03 8.05
C VAL A 179 -5.34 24.25 7.18
N MET A 180 -6.17 24.93 6.40
CA MET A 180 -7.16 24.27 5.55
C MET A 180 -6.51 23.48 4.41
N ASP A 181 -5.45 24.03 3.80
CA ASP A 181 -4.69 23.35 2.76
C ASP A 181 -3.98 22.12 3.33
N ARG A 182 -3.44 22.24 4.55
CA ARG A 182 -2.82 21.14 5.29
C ARG A 182 -3.81 20.03 5.60
N VAL A 183 -4.97 20.38 6.16
CA VAL A 183 -6.03 19.39 6.47
C VAL A 183 -6.49 18.69 5.20
N LYS A 184 -6.69 19.44 4.11
CA LYS A 184 -7.08 18.86 2.82
C LYS A 184 -6.04 17.83 2.33
N ALA A 185 -4.75 18.18 2.33
CA ALA A 185 -3.69 17.27 1.92
C ALA A 185 -3.61 16.02 2.80
N LEU A 186 -3.90 16.12 4.11
CA LEU A 186 -3.95 14.98 5.02
C LEU A 186 -5.18 14.10 4.78
N VAL A 187 -6.32 14.69 4.48
CA VAL A 187 -7.56 13.98 4.13
C VAL A 187 -7.42 13.24 2.81
N ASP A 188 -6.78 13.85 1.82
CA ASP A 188 -6.48 13.21 0.53
C ASP A 188 -5.59 11.95 0.68
N GLU A 189 -4.85 11.83 1.81
CA GLU A 189 -4.08 10.64 2.17
C GLU A 189 -4.79 9.73 3.20
N ASP A 190 -6.11 9.89 3.39
CA ASP A 190 -6.93 9.08 4.31
C ASP A 190 -6.48 9.14 5.78
N VAL A 191 -6.07 10.29 6.31
CA VAL A 191 -5.79 10.45 7.75
C VAL A 191 -7.02 10.11 8.58
N ASP A 192 -6.85 9.36 9.69
CA ASP A 192 -7.98 8.91 10.50
C ASP A 192 -8.44 9.96 11.51
N ALA A 193 -7.54 10.83 11.96
CA ALA A 193 -7.85 11.90 12.90
C ALA A 193 -6.92 13.09 12.72
N VAL A 194 -7.43 14.28 13.01
CA VAL A 194 -6.67 15.54 13.05
C VAL A 194 -6.66 16.03 14.50
N VAL A 195 -5.48 16.39 15.01
CA VAL A 195 -5.28 16.89 16.36
C VAL A 195 -4.93 18.38 16.28
N LEU A 196 -5.79 19.25 16.81
CA LEU A 196 -5.48 20.66 16.95
C LEU A 196 -4.50 20.86 18.10
N ASP A 197 -3.27 21.24 17.75
CA ASP A 197 -2.18 21.48 18.69
C ASP A 197 -1.86 22.99 18.73
N THR A 198 -2.36 23.64 19.78
CA THR A 198 -2.22 25.09 20.01
C THR A 198 -1.78 25.37 21.42
N ALA A 199 -1.10 26.51 21.63
CA ALA A 199 -0.62 26.92 22.96
C ALA A 199 -1.77 27.16 23.97
N HIS A 200 -2.98 27.47 23.49
CA HIS A 200 -4.12 27.86 24.32
C HIS A 200 -5.43 27.17 23.88
N GLY A 201 -5.35 25.92 23.43
CA GLY A 201 -6.48 25.18 22.84
C GLY A 201 -7.66 24.94 23.79
N LEU A 202 -7.51 25.16 25.10
CA LEU A 202 -8.57 25.05 26.09
C LEU A 202 -9.22 26.40 26.46
N SER A 203 -8.78 27.51 25.87
CA SER A 203 -9.34 28.83 26.16
C SER A 203 -10.58 29.08 25.30
N LEU A 204 -11.76 29.18 25.94
CA LEU A 204 -13.03 29.60 25.30
C LEU A 204 -13.17 31.14 25.18
N ILE A 205 -12.10 31.90 25.44
CA ILE A 205 -12.11 33.37 25.47
C ILE A 205 -11.54 33.96 24.17
N HIS A 206 -11.75 33.33 23.08
CA HIS A 206 -11.31 33.93 21.79
C HIS A 206 -12.45 34.04 20.82
#